data_b27d74354c2ecf7e4b81668637f95362
#
_entry.id   b27d74354c2ecf7e4b81668637f95362
#
_cell.length_a   1.000
_cell.length_b   1.000
_cell.length_c   1.000
_cell.angle_alpha   90.00
_cell.angle_beta   90.00
_cell.angle_gamma   90.00
#
_symmetry.space_group_name_H-M   'P 1'
#
loop_
_entity.id
_entity.type
_entity.pdbx_description
1 polymer ?
#
loop_
_entity_poly.entity_id
_entity_poly.type
_entity_poly.pdbx_seq_one_letter_code
_entity_poly.pdbx_strand_id
1 'polypeptide(L)'
;MKRRSVSLAVITVLIGLFLSAPVFGQEQTPNYSGDFWTRSTLTGDWSGVRNDWAAKGVTFDINLTQIGQGNVSGGKTIDWEYGGRGDLKLNVDTGKMGLWPGGFFAVEVEGNFGNSINSYTGALMPVNTNQIFPMPNSDQINVPAVVLTQFLSHYFGVYIGKVATITPTSGDMNEFAHGKGDTQFFNTAFNANPAILMTVPYSTLAAGLVVLPTKDPAEAIVNIAVLDGNGLAKTSGFDTVFKGNNTYIFEGRMKTGFFGKTGHQLVGATYSARNYSSLDQSLRFILENRNIQQENNSWSFYYNFDQYLYEPKKGQGIGIFGRFGVSDGNPNPMHHFYSLGVGGKGAIPGRPLDQFGVGWYYIDVASPTFTDHSTTREFLRDEQGFEAYYNFAITPWMKLTPDVQVVRPAQENRVDISAGLPPVIVKTVDTATILGLRLQLTF
;
A
#
# COMPACT_ATOMS: atom_id res chain seq x y z
N MET A 1 25.20 47.71 16.52
CA MET A 1 25.90 46.85 15.54
C MET A 1 26.79 45.87 16.29
N LYS A 2 26.37 44.61 16.36
CA LYS A 2 27.25 43.46 16.65
C LYS A 2 26.57 42.26 15.99
N ARG A 3 27.01 41.88 14.78
CA ARG A 3 26.71 40.63 14.14
C ARG A 3 27.39 39.50 14.94
N ARG A 4 26.62 38.56 15.46
CA ARG A 4 27.15 37.32 16.00
C ARG A 4 27.23 36.29 14.86
N SER A 5 28.45 35.93 14.53
CA SER A 5 28.81 34.76 13.74
C SER A 5 28.50 33.48 14.53
N VAL A 6 27.44 32.80 14.18
CA VAL A 6 27.18 31.41 14.61
C VAL A 6 27.09 30.60 13.32
N SER A 7 28.22 30.11 12.89
CA SER A 7 28.27 29.13 11.80
C SER A 7 29.71 28.67 11.64
N LEU A 8 30.15 27.65 12.34
CA LEU A 8 31.19 26.70 11.90
C LEU A 8 31.40 25.50 12.85
N ALA A 9 30.70 25.45 13.97
CA ALA A 9 30.95 24.41 14.98
C ALA A 9 30.05 23.14 14.80
N VAL A 10 29.04 23.18 13.95
CA VAL A 10 28.09 22.06 13.77
C VAL A 10 28.54 21.06 12.67
N ILE A 11 29.39 21.47 11.74
CA ILE A 11 29.85 20.62 10.63
C ILE A 11 31.02 19.72 11.02
N THR A 12 31.79 20.06 12.04
CA THR A 12 33.01 19.32 12.42
C THR A 12 32.74 18.10 13.33
N VAL A 13 31.57 18.00 13.96
CA VAL A 13 31.21 16.85 14.81
C VAL A 13 30.68 15.65 14.03
N LEU A 14 30.24 15.84 12.77
CA LEU A 14 29.68 14.78 11.91
C LEU A 14 30.74 13.95 11.17
N ILE A 15 32.01 14.34 11.17
CA ILE A 15 33.08 13.64 10.42
C ILE A 15 33.82 12.59 11.31
N GLY A 16 33.62 12.62 12.61
CA GLY A 16 34.35 11.73 13.56
C GLY A 16 33.72 10.37 13.85
N LEU A 17 32.51 10.05 13.32
CA LEU A 17 31.76 8.81 13.65
C LEU A 17 31.83 7.72 12.58
N PHE A 18 32.69 7.86 11.56
CA PHE A 18 32.74 6.95 10.41
C PHE A 18 33.73 5.76 10.57
N LEU A 19 34.19 5.40 11.78
CA LEU A 19 35.26 4.41 11.92
C LEU A 19 34.85 2.99 12.33
N SER A 20 33.56 2.65 12.34
CA SER A 20 33.15 1.24 12.39
C SER A 20 31.94 1.03 11.48
N ALA A 21 32.21 0.53 10.26
CA ALA A 21 31.16 0.14 9.33
C ALA A 21 30.23 -0.91 10.00
N PRO A 22 28.91 -0.64 10.14
CA PRO A 22 28.00 -1.67 10.58
C PRO A 22 27.94 -2.79 9.53
N VAL A 23 28.21 -4.02 9.94
CA VAL A 23 27.93 -5.20 9.11
C VAL A 23 26.43 -5.45 9.23
N PHE A 24 25.65 -5.01 8.25
CA PHE A 24 24.23 -5.39 8.13
C PHE A 24 24.17 -6.88 7.78
N GLY A 25 23.19 -7.59 8.36
CA GLY A 25 22.97 -9.01 8.06
C GLY A 25 22.98 -9.21 6.54
N GLN A 26 23.84 -10.10 6.05
CA GLN A 26 23.94 -10.38 4.62
C GLN A 26 22.64 -11.02 4.17
N GLU A 27 21.74 -10.25 3.58
CA GLU A 27 20.69 -10.77 2.75
C GLU A 27 21.36 -11.57 1.62
N GLN A 28 20.93 -12.82 1.44
CA GLN A 28 21.54 -13.68 0.41
C GLN A 28 21.40 -12.96 -0.94
N THR A 29 22.53 -12.81 -1.63
CA THR A 29 22.53 -12.22 -2.98
C THR A 29 21.62 -13.04 -3.89
N PRO A 30 20.62 -12.42 -4.56
CA PRO A 30 19.72 -13.13 -5.45
C PRO A 30 20.49 -13.89 -6.53
N ASN A 31 20.03 -15.10 -6.82
CA ASN A 31 20.54 -15.90 -7.93
C ASN A 31 19.45 -16.05 -8.99
N TYR A 32 19.70 -15.54 -10.18
CA TYR A 32 18.79 -15.54 -11.31
C TYR A 32 19.05 -16.66 -12.32
N SER A 33 20.10 -17.48 -12.09
CA SER A 33 20.45 -18.62 -12.95
C SER A 33 19.45 -19.75 -12.81
N GLY A 34 19.40 -20.63 -13.80
CA GLY A 34 18.55 -21.80 -13.83
C GLY A 34 17.97 -22.05 -15.22
N ASP A 35 17.35 -23.20 -15.41
CA ASP A 35 16.59 -23.46 -16.62
C ASP A 35 15.26 -22.67 -16.64
N PHE A 36 14.62 -22.65 -17.82
CA PHE A 36 13.40 -21.87 -18.05
C PHE A 36 12.28 -22.15 -17.02
N TRP A 37 12.17 -23.36 -16.51
CA TRP A 37 11.07 -23.76 -15.61
C TRP A 37 11.37 -23.51 -14.13
N THR A 38 12.65 -23.36 -13.77
CA THR A 38 13.10 -23.30 -12.36
C THR A 38 13.70 -21.97 -11.96
N ARG A 39 14.15 -21.14 -12.89
CA ARG A 39 14.72 -19.81 -12.61
C ARG A 39 13.66 -18.84 -12.04
N SER A 40 14.10 -17.90 -11.24
CA SER A 40 13.21 -16.95 -10.53
C SER A 40 12.58 -15.89 -11.44
N THR A 41 13.16 -15.63 -12.61
CA THR A 41 12.75 -14.58 -13.53
C THR A 41 12.69 -15.08 -14.97
N LEU A 42 11.75 -14.55 -15.78
CA LEU A 42 11.55 -14.93 -17.19
C LEU A 42 12.81 -14.74 -18.03
N THR A 43 13.58 -13.68 -17.80
CA THR A 43 14.78 -13.35 -18.57
C THR A 43 16.07 -13.98 -18.01
N GLY A 44 16.01 -14.58 -16.80
CA GLY A 44 17.14 -15.24 -16.16
C GLY A 44 18.27 -14.30 -15.79
N ASP A 45 19.51 -14.81 -15.83
CA ASP A 45 20.71 -14.14 -15.35
C ASP A 45 21.45 -13.30 -16.40
N TRP A 46 20.93 -13.22 -17.63
CA TRP A 46 21.55 -12.50 -18.77
C TRP A 46 22.99 -12.95 -19.04
N SER A 47 23.21 -14.24 -19.09
CA SER A 47 24.56 -14.84 -19.20
C SER A 47 25.50 -14.45 -18.05
N GLY A 48 24.96 -14.36 -16.82
CA GLY A 48 25.71 -14.04 -15.61
C GLY A 48 25.73 -12.56 -15.23
N VAL A 49 25.46 -11.63 -16.15
CA VAL A 49 25.56 -10.18 -15.92
C VAL A 49 24.66 -9.73 -14.77
N ARG A 50 23.42 -10.25 -14.69
CA ARG A 50 22.47 -9.88 -13.63
C ARG A 50 22.94 -10.35 -12.24
N ASN A 51 23.54 -11.55 -12.17
CA ASN A 51 24.13 -12.06 -10.93
C ASN A 51 25.37 -11.24 -10.51
N ASP A 52 26.21 -10.83 -11.48
CA ASP A 52 27.37 -9.96 -11.21
C ASP A 52 26.94 -8.58 -10.67
N TRP A 53 25.88 -8.01 -11.19
CA TRP A 53 25.33 -6.76 -10.69
C TRP A 53 24.76 -6.93 -9.28
N ALA A 54 24.00 -7.99 -9.03
CA ALA A 54 23.47 -8.30 -7.72
C ALA A 54 24.58 -8.50 -6.67
N ALA A 55 25.68 -9.19 -7.03
CA ALA A 55 26.86 -9.34 -6.18
C ALA A 55 27.54 -8.00 -5.86
N LYS A 56 27.46 -7.03 -6.78
CA LYS A 56 27.95 -5.66 -6.60
C LYS A 56 26.92 -4.72 -5.96
N GLY A 57 25.80 -5.23 -5.45
CA GLY A 57 24.80 -4.46 -4.74
C GLY A 57 23.75 -3.74 -5.60
N VAL A 58 23.62 -4.11 -6.89
CA VAL A 58 22.61 -3.56 -7.79
C VAL A 58 21.61 -4.65 -8.18
N THR A 59 20.33 -4.49 -7.80
CA THR A 59 19.27 -5.44 -8.14
C THR A 59 18.11 -4.76 -8.85
N PHE A 60 17.46 -5.52 -9.75
CA PHE A 60 16.27 -5.09 -10.47
C PHE A 60 15.13 -6.07 -10.25
N ASP A 61 13.97 -5.53 -9.99
CA ASP A 61 12.70 -6.28 -10.00
C ASP A 61 11.81 -5.67 -11.08
N ILE A 62 11.47 -6.47 -12.09
CA ILE A 62 10.60 -6.05 -13.19
C ILE A 62 9.40 -6.99 -13.21
N ASN A 63 8.21 -6.44 -13.05
CA ASN A 63 6.97 -7.19 -13.06
C ASN A 63 5.98 -6.61 -14.07
N LEU A 64 5.21 -7.48 -14.69
CA LEU A 64 4.05 -7.14 -15.48
C LEU A 64 2.85 -7.90 -14.93
N THR A 65 1.86 -7.17 -14.45
CA THR A 65 0.61 -7.71 -13.95
C THR A 65 -0.51 -7.35 -14.91
N GLN A 66 -1.27 -8.35 -15.36
CA GLN A 66 -2.42 -8.20 -16.26
C GLN A 66 -3.66 -8.76 -15.58
N ILE A 67 -4.78 -8.06 -15.66
CA ILE A 67 -6.02 -8.42 -14.97
C ILE A 67 -7.19 -8.26 -15.92
N GLY A 68 -7.92 -9.37 -16.15
CA GLY A 68 -9.27 -9.35 -16.66
C GLY A 68 -10.24 -9.49 -15.49
N GLN A 69 -11.16 -8.55 -15.28
CA GLN A 69 -12.07 -8.56 -14.15
C GLN A 69 -13.45 -8.05 -14.59
N GLY A 70 -14.52 -8.68 -14.09
CA GLY A 70 -15.89 -8.31 -14.38
C GLY A 70 -16.76 -8.22 -13.15
N ASN A 71 -17.61 -7.18 -13.08
CA ASN A 71 -18.76 -7.17 -12.20
C ASN A 71 -19.89 -7.93 -12.91
N VAL A 72 -20.20 -9.12 -12.43
CA VAL A 72 -21.14 -10.05 -13.12
C VAL A 72 -22.56 -10.01 -12.56
N SER A 73 -22.75 -9.39 -11.40
CA SER A 73 -24.07 -9.23 -10.78
C SER A 73 -24.06 -8.06 -9.79
N GLY A 74 -25.18 -7.34 -9.68
CA GLY A 74 -25.33 -6.23 -8.77
C GLY A 74 -24.44 -5.02 -9.10
N GLY A 75 -24.11 -4.22 -8.08
CA GLY A 75 -23.32 -3.02 -8.26
C GLY A 75 -24.00 -1.94 -9.10
N LYS A 76 -23.22 -1.05 -9.67
CA LYS A 76 -23.68 0.06 -10.51
C LYS A 76 -23.80 -0.32 -11.98
N THR A 77 -22.85 -1.11 -12.48
CA THR A 77 -22.72 -1.50 -13.89
C THR A 77 -22.22 -2.93 -13.97
N ILE A 78 -22.87 -3.75 -14.78
CA ILE A 78 -22.44 -5.12 -15.08
C ILE A 78 -21.64 -5.05 -16.38
N ASP A 79 -20.32 -5.23 -16.27
CA ASP A 79 -19.41 -5.23 -17.42
C ASP A 79 -18.05 -5.82 -17.04
N TRP A 80 -17.20 -6.03 -18.07
CA TRP A 80 -15.85 -6.55 -17.95
C TRP A 80 -14.83 -5.52 -18.40
N GLU A 81 -13.69 -5.47 -17.71
CA GLU A 81 -12.56 -4.64 -18.08
C GLU A 81 -11.26 -5.44 -18.10
N TYR A 82 -10.32 -4.96 -18.88
CA TYR A 82 -8.97 -5.46 -18.95
C TYR A 82 -7.98 -4.32 -18.75
N GLY A 83 -7.01 -4.57 -17.89
CA GLY A 83 -5.93 -3.64 -17.63
C GLY A 83 -4.78 -4.31 -16.89
N GLY A 84 -3.84 -3.52 -16.45
CA GLY A 84 -2.70 -4.03 -15.72
C GLY A 84 -1.75 -2.95 -15.30
N ARG A 85 -0.58 -3.37 -14.77
CA ARG A 85 0.49 -2.49 -14.35
C ARG A 85 1.85 -3.13 -14.63
N GLY A 86 2.75 -2.33 -15.16
CA GLY A 86 4.18 -2.61 -15.21
C GLY A 86 4.88 -1.94 -14.02
N ASP A 87 5.75 -2.68 -13.34
CA ASP A 87 6.55 -2.22 -12.20
C ASP A 87 8.03 -2.48 -12.48
N LEU A 88 8.86 -1.46 -12.29
CA LEU A 88 10.31 -1.57 -12.27
C LEU A 88 10.82 -1.04 -10.92
N LYS A 89 11.60 -1.84 -10.22
CA LYS A 89 12.26 -1.45 -8.99
C LYS A 89 13.77 -1.65 -9.12
N LEU A 90 14.53 -0.60 -8.87
CA LEU A 90 15.99 -0.61 -8.80
C LEU A 90 16.39 -0.41 -7.34
N ASN A 91 17.24 -1.30 -6.81
CA ASN A 91 17.83 -1.16 -5.48
C ASN A 91 19.36 -1.15 -5.62
N VAL A 92 20.00 -0.26 -4.86
CA VAL A 92 21.44 -0.09 -4.82
C VAL A 92 21.93 -0.09 -3.39
N ASP A 93 22.84 -1.00 -3.07
CA ASP A 93 23.60 -1.05 -1.82
C ASP A 93 24.96 -0.40 -2.04
N THR A 94 25.17 0.79 -1.48
CA THR A 94 26.40 1.57 -1.66
C THR A 94 27.62 0.90 -1.04
N GLY A 95 27.43 0.12 0.04
CA GLY A 95 28.49 -0.65 0.69
C GLY A 95 28.99 -1.77 -0.20
N LYS A 96 28.09 -2.56 -0.80
CA LYS A 96 28.45 -3.63 -1.77
C LYS A 96 29.09 -3.05 -3.04
N MET A 97 28.69 -1.84 -3.43
CA MET A 97 29.31 -1.13 -4.56
C MET A 97 30.74 -0.60 -4.26
N GLY A 98 31.18 -0.64 -2.99
CA GLY A 98 32.46 -0.07 -2.56
C GLY A 98 32.47 1.45 -2.48
N LEU A 99 31.31 2.12 -2.43
CA LEU A 99 31.21 3.58 -2.30
C LEU A 99 31.32 4.03 -0.84
N TRP A 100 30.28 3.76 -0.03
CA TRP A 100 30.29 4.02 1.42
C TRP A 100 29.31 3.05 2.12
N PRO A 101 29.55 2.70 3.40
CA PRO A 101 28.75 1.72 4.11
C PRO A 101 27.39 2.28 4.56
N GLY A 102 26.38 1.39 4.62
CA GLY A 102 25.06 1.65 5.19
C GLY A 102 24.14 2.52 4.36
N GLY A 103 24.51 2.88 3.14
CA GLY A 103 23.67 3.59 2.19
C GLY A 103 22.87 2.65 1.30
N PHE A 104 21.58 2.95 1.12
CA PHE A 104 20.68 2.23 0.22
C PHE A 104 19.89 3.23 -0.62
N PHE A 105 19.90 3.04 -1.91
CA PHE A 105 19.15 3.87 -2.86
C PHE A 105 18.11 3.01 -3.57
N ALA A 106 16.86 3.44 -3.60
CA ALA A 106 15.77 2.76 -4.27
C ALA A 106 15.04 3.69 -5.24
N VAL A 107 14.73 3.18 -6.42
CA VAL A 107 13.88 3.85 -7.42
C VAL A 107 12.77 2.89 -7.82
N GLU A 108 11.53 3.38 -7.81
CA GLU A 108 10.39 2.67 -8.37
C GLU A 108 9.82 3.44 -9.56
N VAL A 109 9.52 2.73 -10.64
CA VAL A 109 8.85 3.23 -11.84
C VAL A 109 7.63 2.35 -12.08
N GLU A 110 6.46 2.94 -12.22
CA GLU A 110 5.20 2.23 -12.39
C GLU A 110 4.37 2.86 -13.49
N GLY A 111 3.62 2.02 -14.22
CA GLY A 111 2.67 2.47 -15.23
C GLY A 111 1.48 1.53 -15.34
N ASN A 112 0.27 2.08 -15.20
CA ASN A 112 -0.96 1.36 -15.49
C ASN A 112 -1.25 1.40 -17.00
N PHE A 113 -2.06 0.46 -17.44
CA PHE A 113 -2.67 0.44 -18.78
C PHE A 113 -4.07 -0.17 -18.72
N GLY A 114 -4.91 0.19 -19.69
CA GLY A 114 -6.29 -0.28 -19.76
C GLY A 114 -7.21 0.31 -18.69
N ASN A 115 -8.28 -0.40 -18.37
CA ASN A 115 -9.34 0.05 -17.47
C ASN A 115 -9.55 -0.89 -16.29
N SER A 116 -10.28 -0.41 -15.27
CA SER A 116 -10.72 -1.23 -14.14
C SER A 116 -12.21 -1.10 -13.86
N ILE A 117 -12.76 -2.14 -13.24
CA ILE A 117 -14.16 -2.15 -12.79
C ILE A 117 -14.39 -1.43 -11.46
N ASN A 118 -13.39 -0.79 -10.87
CA ASN A 118 -13.50 -0.17 -9.54
C ASN A 118 -14.71 0.78 -9.42
N SER A 119 -15.00 1.55 -10.48
CA SER A 119 -16.17 2.45 -10.52
C SER A 119 -17.51 1.75 -10.72
N TYR A 120 -17.52 0.46 -11.10
CA TYR A 120 -18.73 -0.30 -11.45
C TYR A 120 -19.45 -0.89 -10.25
N THR A 121 -18.75 -1.06 -9.14
CA THR A 121 -19.28 -1.73 -7.95
C THR A 121 -20.05 -0.81 -7.03
N GLY A 122 -19.65 0.45 -6.93
CA GLY A 122 -20.13 1.40 -5.90
C GLY A 122 -19.46 1.22 -4.53
N ALA A 123 -18.44 0.37 -4.45
CA ALA A 123 -17.66 0.16 -3.24
C ALA A 123 -16.77 1.36 -2.92
N LEU A 124 -16.60 1.62 -1.63
CA LEU A 124 -15.60 2.57 -1.11
C LEU A 124 -14.20 1.97 -1.24
N MET A 125 -14.07 0.66 -0.97
CA MET A 125 -12.83 -0.05 -1.18
C MET A 125 -12.74 -0.55 -2.62
N PRO A 126 -11.71 -0.10 -3.39
CA PRO A 126 -11.49 -0.60 -4.73
C PRO A 126 -11.30 -2.11 -4.74
N VAL A 127 -12.05 -2.79 -5.60
CA VAL A 127 -11.99 -4.25 -5.78
C VAL A 127 -10.79 -4.71 -6.61
N ASN A 128 -10.02 -3.74 -7.12
CA ASN A 128 -8.78 -3.96 -7.88
C ASN A 128 -7.74 -2.91 -7.47
N THR A 129 -6.91 -3.25 -6.48
CA THR A 129 -5.83 -2.40 -5.97
C THR A 129 -4.78 -2.09 -7.04
N ASN A 130 -4.47 -3.07 -7.91
CA ASN A 130 -3.45 -2.92 -8.94
C ASN A 130 -3.75 -1.74 -9.88
N GLN A 131 -5.03 -1.44 -10.12
CA GLN A 131 -5.48 -0.41 -11.03
C GLN A 131 -5.76 0.97 -10.39
N ILE A 132 -5.44 1.15 -9.09
CA ILE A 132 -5.53 2.47 -8.43
C ILE A 132 -4.18 3.14 -8.25
N PHE A 133 -3.09 2.40 -8.31
CA PHE A 133 -1.73 2.89 -8.14
C PHE A 133 -0.88 2.61 -9.37
N PRO A 134 -0.01 3.51 -9.80
CA PRO A 134 0.29 4.85 -9.23
C PRO A 134 -0.80 5.89 -9.42
N MET A 135 -1.65 5.73 -10.44
CA MET A 135 -2.79 6.61 -10.73
C MET A 135 -3.92 5.84 -11.41
N PRO A 136 -5.17 5.98 -10.95
CA PRO A 136 -6.30 5.29 -11.57
C PRO A 136 -6.57 5.78 -13.00
N ASN A 137 -6.94 4.84 -13.88
CA ASN A 137 -7.35 5.11 -15.27
C ASN A 137 -6.33 6.00 -16.04
N SER A 138 -5.04 5.68 -15.91
CA SER A 138 -3.96 6.47 -16.51
C SER A 138 -2.97 5.54 -17.19
N ASP A 139 -2.70 5.77 -18.48
CA ASP A 139 -1.66 5.07 -19.25
C ASP A 139 -0.29 5.77 -19.10
N GLN A 140 -0.09 6.55 -18.05
CA GLN A 140 1.15 7.29 -17.81
C GLN A 140 2.13 6.47 -16.98
N ILE A 141 3.41 6.61 -17.33
CA ILE A 141 4.52 6.13 -16.50
C ILE A 141 4.78 7.17 -15.41
N ASN A 142 4.92 6.71 -14.18
CA ASN A 142 5.17 7.52 -13.00
C ASN A 142 6.39 7.01 -12.24
N VAL A 143 7.00 7.88 -11.46
CA VAL A 143 8.11 7.54 -10.56
C VAL A 143 7.62 7.74 -9.11
N PRO A 144 6.96 6.73 -8.52
CA PRO A 144 6.40 6.86 -7.18
C PRO A 144 7.45 6.91 -6.07
N ALA A 145 8.65 6.36 -6.29
CA ALA A 145 9.71 6.41 -5.28
C ALA A 145 11.09 6.73 -5.87
N VAL A 146 11.82 7.60 -5.16
CA VAL A 146 13.27 7.84 -5.28
C VAL A 146 13.77 8.14 -3.88
N VAL A 147 14.34 7.15 -3.19
CA VAL A 147 14.63 7.20 -1.75
C VAL A 147 16.09 6.89 -1.51
N LEU A 148 16.74 7.70 -0.70
CA LEU A 148 18.02 7.40 -0.08
C LEU A 148 17.77 7.07 1.39
N THR A 149 18.22 5.90 1.82
CA THR A 149 18.26 5.48 3.23
C THR A 149 19.72 5.35 3.66
N GLN A 150 20.09 5.98 4.78
CA GLN A 150 21.41 5.87 5.36
C GLN A 150 21.32 5.33 6.77
N PHE A 151 21.85 4.17 7.02
CA PHE A 151 22.03 3.65 8.35
C PHE A 151 23.29 4.27 8.98
N LEU A 152 23.09 4.86 10.13
CA LEU A 152 24.15 5.50 10.94
C LEU A 152 24.72 4.54 11.98
N SER A 153 23.99 3.47 12.28
CA SER A 153 24.41 2.37 13.14
C SER A 153 23.58 1.12 12.82
N HIS A 154 23.87 -0.01 13.46
CA HIS A 154 23.04 -1.23 13.36
C HIS A 154 21.61 -1.06 13.90
N TYR A 155 21.34 0.02 14.65
CA TYR A 155 20.06 0.25 15.31
C TYR A 155 19.25 1.39 14.68
N PHE A 156 19.90 2.23 13.89
CA PHE A 156 19.33 3.51 13.50
C PHE A 156 19.71 3.93 12.09
N GLY A 157 18.71 4.31 11.33
CA GLY A 157 18.86 4.88 9.99
C GLY A 157 17.96 6.10 9.79
N VAL A 158 18.30 6.88 8.79
CA VAL A 158 17.50 8.01 8.30
C VAL A 158 17.21 7.80 6.84
N TYR A 159 16.07 8.30 6.37
CA TYR A 159 15.79 8.30 4.93
C TYR A 159 15.19 9.64 4.51
N ILE A 160 15.43 9.95 3.24
CA ILE A 160 14.89 11.15 2.59
C ILE A 160 14.63 10.84 1.12
N GLY A 161 13.61 11.47 0.58
CA GLY A 161 13.27 11.38 -0.83
C GLY A 161 11.78 11.25 -1.08
N LYS A 162 11.43 10.84 -2.29
CA LYS A 162 10.06 10.50 -2.65
C LYS A 162 9.81 9.04 -2.30
N VAL A 163 8.80 8.78 -1.49
CA VAL A 163 8.46 7.42 -1.00
C VAL A 163 7.14 6.95 -1.58
N ALA A 164 7.06 5.68 -1.96
CA ALA A 164 5.80 4.98 -2.18
C ALA A 164 5.35 4.35 -0.86
N THR A 165 4.20 4.75 -0.34
CA THR A 165 3.76 4.43 1.03
C THR A 165 3.05 3.08 1.15
N ILE A 166 2.59 2.51 0.03
CA ILE A 166 1.97 1.18 -0.02
C ILE A 166 2.92 0.25 -0.79
N THR A 167 3.99 -0.18 -0.12
CA THR A 167 4.93 -1.15 -0.66
C THR A 167 5.29 -2.17 0.42
N PRO A 168 5.74 -3.37 0.05
CA PRO A 168 6.20 -4.36 1.03
C PRO A 168 7.36 -3.86 1.92
N THR A 169 8.09 -2.85 1.46
CA THR A 169 9.20 -2.23 2.20
C THR A 169 8.77 -1.15 3.18
N SER A 170 7.53 -0.71 3.13
CA SER A 170 6.99 0.37 3.98
C SER A 170 6.34 -0.09 5.28
N GLY A 171 6.51 -1.34 5.70
CA GLY A 171 6.10 -1.76 7.04
C GLY A 171 5.07 -2.89 7.11
N ASP A 172 3.98 -2.85 6.34
CA ASP A 172 2.96 -3.92 6.37
C ASP A 172 3.42 -5.16 5.62
N MET A 173 4.14 -6.04 6.31
CA MET A 173 4.61 -7.32 5.78
C MET A 173 3.76 -8.48 6.32
N ASN A 174 2.44 -8.35 6.23
CA ASN A 174 1.53 -9.43 6.54
C ASN A 174 1.80 -10.61 5.60
N GLU A 175 2.00 -11.82 6.16
CA GLU A 175 2.36 -13.00 5.37
C GLU A 175 1.29 -13.43 4.37
N PHE A 176 0.02 -13.16 4.67
CA PHE A 176 -1.12 -13.70 3.93
C PHE A 176 -1.94 -12.65 3.19
N ALA A 177 -1.74 -11.36 3.51
CA ALA A 177 -2.54 -10.28 2.97
C ALA A 177 -1.72 -8.97 2.91
N HIS A 178 -1.02 -8.75 1.81
CA HIS A 178 -0.23 -7.53 1.57
C HIS A 178 -0.06 -7.27 0.06
N GLY A 179 0.53 -6.14 -0.27
CA GLY A 179 0.93 -5.80 -1.61
C GLY A 179 0.05 -4.72 -2.26
N LYS A 180 0.08 -4.70 -3.58
CA LYS A 180 -0.63 -3.72 -4.41
C LYS A 180 -1.60 -4.39 -5.39
N GLY A 181 -2.21 -5.52 -4.99
CA GLY A 181 -3.11 -6.30 -5.84
C GLY A 181 -2.40 -7.10 -6.94
N ASP A 182 -1.12 -7.34 -6.79
CA ASP A 182 -0.27 -8.04 -7.77
C ASP A 182 0.06 -9.49 -7.37
N THR A 183 0.05 -9.85 -6.09
CA THR A 183 0.50 -11.17 -5.62
C THR A 183 -0.55 -11.98 -4.86
N GLN A 184 -1.35 -11.36 -4.02
CA GLN A 184 -2.34 -12.01 -3.14
C GLN A 184 -3.74 -11.52 -3.48
N PHE A 185 -4.48 -10.94 -2.53
CA PHE A 185 -5.80 -10.36 -2.75
C PHE A 185 -5.81 -9.24 -3.79
N PHE A 186 -6.94 -9.08 -4.50
CA PHE A 186 -7.15 -7.98 -5.43
C PHE A 186 -7.73 -6.76 -4.72
N ASN A 187 -8.63 -6.97 -3.76
CA ASN A 187 -9.33 -5.91 -3.07
C ASN A 187 -8.39 -5.14 -2.12
N THR A 188 -8.53 -3.82 -2.12
CA THR A 188 -7.70 -2.90 -1.33
C THR A 188 -7.81 -3.13 0.17
N ALA A 189 -8.97 -3.58 0.67
CA ALA A 189 -9.19 -3.88 2.07
C ALA A 189 -8.24 -4.96 2.65
N PHE A 190 -7.66 -5.81 1.77
CA PHE A 190 -6.70 -6.84 2.15
C PHE A 190 -5.25 -6.52 1.78
N ASN A 191 -5.00 -5.45 1.02
CA ASN A 191 -3.65 -5.06 0.60
C ASN A 191 -3.03 -4.00 1.52
N ALA A 192 -3.86 -3.12 2.09
CA ALA A 192 -3.44 -2.07 3.02
C ALA A 192 -4.50 -1.87 4.11
N ASN A 193 -4.17 -1.13 5.18
CA ASN A 193 -5.20 -0.69 6.12
C ASN A 193 -5.91 0.54 5.57
N PRO A 194 -7.21 0.47 5.27
CA PRO A 194 -7.92 1.56 4.62
C PRO A 194 -8.00 2.86 5.43
N ALA A 195 -7.90 2.79 6.76
CA ALA A 195 -7.97 3.97 7.62
C ALA A 195 -6.90 5.03 7.30
N ILE A 196 -5.76 4.61 6.73
CA ILE A 196 -4.65 5.54 6.37
C ILE A 196 -4.80 6.16 4.98
N LEU A 197 -5.65 5.64 4.10
CA LEU A 197 -5.67 6.02 2.68
C LEU A 197 -6.02 7.50 2.45
N MET A 198 -6.74 8.12 3.37
CA MET A 198 -7.06 9.56 3.30
C MET A 198 -5.93 10.44 3.80
N THR A 199 -5.22 10.01 4.84
CA THR A 199 -4.18 10.80 5.51
C THR A 199 -2.82 10.68 4.84
N VAL A 200 -2.53 9.54 4.19
CA VAL A 200 -1.23 9.21 3.62
C VAL A 200 -1.29 9.13 2.10
N PRO A 201 -0.65 10.08 1.37
CA PRO A 201 -0.55 9.99 -0.08
C PRO A 201 0.24 8.73 -0.51
N TYR A 202 -0.19 8.10 -1.61
CA TYR A 202 0.51 6.94 -2.17
C TYR A 202 1.99 7.20 -2.48
N SER A 203 2.28 8.38 -3.02
CA SER A 203 3.64 8.77 -3.41
C SER A 203 3.86 10.23 -3.01
N THR A 204 4.90 10.48 -2.20
CA THR A 204 5.13 11.81 -1.64
C THR A 204 6.59 12.00 -1.20
N LEU A 205 7.03 13.26 -1.12
CA LEU A 205 8.29 13.59 -0.46
C LEU A 205 8.18 13.35 1.04
N ALA A 206 9.20 12.72 1.60
CA ALA A 206 9.27 12.36 3.00
C ALA A 206 10.70 12.45 3.55
N ALA A 207 10.77 12.63 4.86
CA ALA A 207 11.96 12.39 5.65
C ALA A 207 11.57 11.58 6.89
N GLY A 208 12.38 10.58 7.24
CA GLY A 208 12.02 9.71 8.36
C GLY A 208 13.21 9.04 9.02
N LEU A 209 12.88 8.41 10.14
CA LEU A 209 13.78 7.67 10.99
C LEU A 209 13.36 6.20 10.99
N VAL A 210 14.33 5.32 10.87
CA VAL A 210 14.17 3.87 11.03
C VAL A 210 14.96 3.45 12.26
N VAL A 211 14.27 2.78 13.19
CA VAL A 211 14.90 2.18 14.37
C VAL A 211 14.75 0.67 14.29
N LEU A 212 15.84 -0.04 14.49
CA LEU A 212 15.93 -1.51 14.50
C LEU A 212 16.23 -1.99 15.93
N PRO A 213 15.24 -2.25 16.78
CA PRO A 213 15.45 -2.60 18.19
C PRO A 213 16.32 -3.86 18.38
N THR A 214 16.25 -4.77 17.42
CA THR A 214 17.00 -6.06 17.45
C THR A 214 18.16 -6.11 16.45
N LYS A 215 18.49 -5.00 15.77
CA LYS A 215 19.44 -4.92 14.64
C LYS A 215 18.99 -5.61 13.36
N ASP A 216 17.94 -6.40 13.41
CA ASP A 216 17.37 -7.12 12.29
C ASP A 216 16.00 -6.52 11.93
N PRO A 217 15.84 -5.91 10.73
CA PRO A 217 14.56 -5.36 10.31
C PRO A 217 13.47 -6.43 10.14
N ALA A 218 13.84 -7.69 9.98
CA ALA A 218 12.87 -8.79 9.90
C ALA A 218 12.28 -9.14 11.29
N GLU A 219 13.00 -8.86 12.37
CA GLU A 219 12.51 -9.15 13.72
C GLU A 219 11.72 -7.97 14.31
N ALA A 220 12.22 -6.73 14.18
CA ALA A 220 11.51 -5.54 14.64
C ALA A 220 11.98 -4.28 13.91
N ILE A 221 11.05 -3.43 13.57
CA ILE A 221 11.29 -2.13 12.93
C ILE A 221 10.31 -1.09 13.45
N VAL A 222 10.80 0.11 13.73
CA VAL A 222 9.99 1.29 14.04
C VAL A 222 10.31 2.37 13.03
N ASN A 223 9.27 2.92 12.42
CA ASN A 223 9.34 4.01 11.45
C ASN A 223 8.64 5.25 11.99
N ILE A 224 9.30 6.41 11.92
CA ILE A 224 8.72 7.71 12.25
C ILE A 224 9.04 8.65 11.09
N ALA A 225 8.02 9.25 10.52
CA ALA A 225 8.23 10.09 9.35
C ALA A 225 7.34 11.33 9.30
N VAL A 226 7.85 12.34 8.59
CA VAL A 226 7.07 13.47 8.09
C VAL A 226 7.01 13.39 6.56
N LEU A 227 5.79 13.53 6.03
CA LEU A 227 5.48 13.46 4.61
C LEU A 227 4.83 14.77 4.16
N ASP A 228 5.03 15.15 2.91
CA ASP A 228 4.17 16.15 2.29
C ASP A 228 2.79 15.55 2.03
N GLY A 229 1.76 16.09 2.69
CA GLY A 229 0.39 15.60 2.57
C GLY A 229 -0.23 15.78 1.16
N ASN A 230 0.36 16.58 0.28
CA ASN A 230 -0.12 16.83 -1.08
C ASN A 230 0.64 16.06 -2.17
N GLY A 231 1.48 15.11 -1.79
CA GLY A 231 2.28 14.33 -2.74
C GLY A 231 1.44 13.58 -3.77
N LEU A 232 1.96 13.49 -4.99
CA LEU A 232 1.34 12.78 -6.12
C LEU A 232 2.40 11.98 -6.88
N ALA A 233 2.02 10.81 -7.39
CA ALA A 233 2.95 9.95 -8.15
C ALA A 233 3.50 10.62 -9.42
N LYS A 234 2.69 11.46 -10.09
CA LYS A 234 3.04 12.13 -11.34
C LYS A 234 3.91 13.40 -11.20
N THR A 235 4.15 13.89 -9.98
CA THR A 235 4.93 15.11 -9.73
C THR A 235 6.18 14.81 -8.94
N SER A 236 7.17 15.71 -8.97
CA SER A 236 8.36 15.61 -8.12
C SER A 236 8.04 15.86 -6.64
N GLY A 237 6.99 16.63 -6.33
CA GLY A 237 6.58 17.03 -4.99
C GLY A 237 7.28 18.29 -4.44
N PHE A 238 8.34 18.79 -5.09
CA PHE A 238 9.09 19.95 -4.59
C PHE A 238 8.30 21.27 -4.59
N ASP A 239 7.24 21.35 -5.38
CA ASP A 239 6.33 22.50 -5.44
C ASP A 239 5.34 22.55 -4.27
N THR A 240 5.17 21.47 -3.51
CA THR A 240 4.22 21.37 -2.39
C THR A 240 4.86 21.16 -1.03
N VAL A 241 6.07 20.59 -0.95
CA VAL A 241 6.74 20.12 0.29
C VAL A 241 6.90 21.16 1.41
N PHE A 242 6.97 22.45 1.10
CA PHE A 242 7.14 23.53 2.09
C PHE A 242 5.86 24.33 2.37
N LYS A 243 4.70 23.87 1.94
CA LYS A 243 3.42 24.60 2.05
C LYS A 243 2.60 24.27 3.30
N GLY A 244 3.16 23.57 4.28
CA GLY A 244 2.58 23.39 5.61
C GLY A 244 1.54 22.25 5.75
N ASN A 245 1.25 21.50 4.70
CA ASN A 245 0.27 20.40 4.72
C ASN A 245 0.96 19.06 5.02
N ASN A 246 1.58 18.95 6.20
CA ASN A 246 2.37 17.77 6.56
C ASN A 246 1.47 16.64 7.08
N THR A 247 1.88 15.42 6.79
CA THR A 247 1.38 14.21 7.43
C THR A 247 2.50 13.58 8.25
N TYR A 248 2.19 13.18 9.47
CA TYR A 248 3.09 12.50 10.39
C TYR A 248 2.67 11.05 10.52
N ILE A 249 3.64 10.15 10.48
CA ILE A 249 3.43 8.71 10.61
C ILE A 249 4.32 8.16 11.73
N PHE A 250 3.72 7.32 12.56
CA PHE A 250 4.40 6.39 13.44
C PHE A 250 3.94 4.98 13.08
N GLU A 251 4.89 4.06 12.90
CA GLU A 251 4.59 2.65 12.66
C GLU A 251 5.64 1.78 13.34
N GLY A 252 5.18 0.79 14.09
CA GLY A 252 6.04 -0.21 14.73
C GLY A 252 5.58 -1.62 14.37
N ARG A 253 6.51 -2.44 13.90
CA ARG A 253 6.28 -3.85 13.58
C ARG A 253 7.25 -4.74 14.35
N MET A 254 6.76 -5.87 14.81
CA MET A 254 7.57 -6.91 15.43
C MET A 254 7.12 -8.30 14.99
N LYS A 255 8.08 -9.18 14.82
CA LYS A 255 7.84 -10.60 14.66
C LYS A 255 7.49 -11.22 16.00
N THR A 256 6.56 -12.16 15.98
CA THR A 256 6.13 -12.92 17.14
C THR A 256 6.29 -14.43 16.90
N GLY A 257 6.35 -15.17 17.99
CA GLY A 257 6.54 -16.62 17.95
C GLY A 257 5.42 -17.37 18.67
N PHE A 258 4.16 -16.94 18.57
CA PHE A 258 3.06 -17.58 19.26
C PHE A 258 2.90 -19.03 18.80
N PHE A 259 2.71 -19.92 19.77
CA PHE A 259 2.60 -21.37 19.55
C PHE A 259 3.83 -21.98 18.85
N GLY A 260 5.02 -21.34 18.96
CA GLY A 260 6.25 -21.76 18.29
C GLY A 260 6.23 -21.59 16.77
N LYS A 261 5.34 -20.77 16.22
CA LYS A 261 5.16 -20.49 14.81
C LYS A 261 5.33 -19.00 14.49
N THR A 262 5.72 -18.70 13.25
CA THR A 262 5.95 -17.33 12.80
C THR A 262 4.64 -16.53 12.79
N GLY A 263 4.72 -15.29 13.27
CA GLY A 263 3.67 -14.29 13.19
C GLY A 263 4.25 -12.89 13.26
N HIS A 264 3.46 -11.88 12.96
CA HIS A 264 3.84 -10.48 13.01
C HIS A 264 2.73 -9.63 13.63
N GLN A 265 3.13 -8.59 14.33
CA GLN A 265 2.25 -7.58 14.91
C GLN A 265 2.70 -6.22 14.43
N LEU A 266 1.76 -5.38 14.01
CA LEU A 266 2.03 -4.02 13.56
C LEU A 266 1.03 -3.06 14.19
N VAL A 267 1.50 -1.96 14.73
CA VAL A 267 0.69 -0.84 15.17
C VAL A 267 1.14 0.41 14.44
N GLY A 268 0.21 1.27 14.09
CA GLY A 268 0.52 2.53 13.45
C GLY A 268 -0.50 3.62 13.76
N ALA A 269 -0.06 4.85 13.60
CA ALA A 269 -0.87 6.05 13.74
C ALA A 269 -0.45 7.08 12.69
N THR A 270 -1.41 7.83 12.21
CA THR A 270 -1.17 8.96 11.29
C THR A 270 -1.89 10.21 11.79
N TYR A 271 -1.29 11.35 11.52
CA TYR A 271 -1.93 12.66 11.68
C TYR A 271 -1.57 13.53 10.48
N SER A 272 -2.59 14.04 9.81
CA SER A 272 -2.42 14.92 8.66
C SER A 272 -2.95 16.31 8.97
N ALA A 273 -2.12 17.34 8.81
CA ALA A 273 -2.48 18.75 8.99
C ALA A 273 -3.04 19.41 7.70
N ARG A 274 -3.52 18.60 6.73
CA ARG A 274 -4.16 19.10 5.52
C ARG A 274 -5.56 19.63 5.81
N ASN A 275 -6.01 20.53 4.94
CA ASN A 275 -7.43 20.88 4.87
C ASN A 275 -8.16 19.84 4.02
N TYR A 276 -9.27 19.36 4.55
CA TYR A 276 -10.16 18.38 3.92
C TYR A 276 -11.56 18.95 3.81
N SER A 277 -12.33 18.52 2.83
CA SER A 277 -13.77 18.82 2.81
C SER A 277 -14.45 18.00 3.92
N SER A 278 -15.21 18.68 4.79
CA SER A 278 -16.02 18.02 5.80
C SER A 278 -17.10 17.16 5.16
N LEU A 279 -17.47 16.06 5.82
CA LEU A 279 -18.65 15.28 5.45
C LEU A 279 -19.96 16.01 5.81
N ASP A 280 -19.90 16.93 6.78
CA ASP A 280 -21.02 17.77 7.17
C ASP A 280 -21.06 19.03 6.31
N GLN A 281 -22.05 19.14 5.45
CA GLN A 281 -22.18 20.24 4.51
C GLN A 281 -23.55 20.93 4.66
N SER A 282 -23.62 22.22 4.27
CA SER A 282 -24.89 22.87 3.99
C SER A 282 -25.27 22.63 2.53
N LEU A 283 -26.42 22.04 2.29
CA LEU A 283 -26.95 21.84 0.95
C LEU A 283 -27.09 23.15 0.18
N ARG A 284 -27.49 24.22 0.89
CA ARG A 284 -27.59 25.59 0.36
C ARG A 284 -26.25 26.10 -0.12
N PHE A 285 -25.13 25.84 0.61
CA PHE A 285 -23.80 26.27 0.22
C PHE A 285 -23.33 25.56 -1.05
N ILE A 286 -23.62 24.27 -1.18
CA ILE A 286 -23.33 23.53 -2.39
C ILE A 286 -24.06 24.13 -3.60
N LEU A 287 -25.35 24.47 -3.44
CA LEU A 287 -26.17 25.01 -4.51
C LEU A 287 -25.78 26.43 -4.92
N GLU A 288 -25.44 27.27 -3.94
CA GLU A 288 -25.05 28.67 -4.17
C GLU A 288 -23.56 28.76 -4.55
N ASN A 289 -22.88 27.63 -4.75
CA ASN A 289 -21.43 27.55 -5.01
C ASN A 289 -20.59 28.35 -3.98
N ARG A 290 -21.03 28.33 -2.72
CA ARG A 290 -20.34 28.95 -1.60
C ARG A 290 -19.25 28.04 -1.06
N ASN A 291 -18.43 28.59 -0.14
CA ASN A 291 -17.34 27.83 0.48
C ASN A 291 -17.84 26.55 1.14
N ILE A 292 -17.31 25.44 0.70
CA ILE A 292 -17.50 24.11 1.30
C ILE A 292 -16.89 24.12 2.70
N GLN A 293 -17.59 23.55 3.69
CA GLN A 293 -17.04 23.39 5.04
C GLN A 293 -15.78 22.52 5.00
N GLN A 294 -14.78 22.95 5.76
CA GLN A 294 -13.46 22.32 5.79
C GLN A 294 -13.15 21.80 7.19
N GLU A 295 -12.47 20.67 7.24
CA GLU A 295 -11.76 20.17 8.41
C GLU A 295 -10.26 20.37 8.23
N ASN A 296 -9.57 20.84 9.28
CA ASN A 296 -8.16 21.26 9.19
C ASN A 296 -7.16 20.15 9.46
N ASN A 297 -7.63 18.95 9.74
CA ASN A 297 -6.80 17.79 10.02
C ASN A 297 -7.59 16.50 9.83
N SER A 298 -6.86 15.40 9.82
CA SER A 298 -7.43 14.05 9.94
C SER A 298 -6.42 13.13 10.62
N TRP A 299 -6.89 12.16 11.37
CA TRP A 299 -6.04 11.20 12.06
C TRP A 299 -6.57 9.77 11.87
N SER A 300 -5.66 8.81 12.00
CA SER A 300 -6.03 7.39 12.08
C SER A 300 -5.09 6.62 13.00
N PHE A 301 -5.62 5.56 13.57
CA PHE A 301 -4.88 4.54 14.29
C PHE A 301 -5.20 3.18 13.68
N TYR A 302 -4.20 2.29 13.58
CA TYR A 302 -4.38 0.97 12.99
C TYR A 302 -3.52 -0.09 13.63
N TYR A 303 -4.02 -1.32 13.55
CA TYR A 303 -3.36 -2.53 13.99
C TYR A 303 -3.53 -3.61 12.95
N ASN A 304 -2.44 -4.29 12.60
CA ASN A 304 -2.43 -5.40 11.67
C ASN A 304 -1.70 -6.58 12.31
N PHE A 305 -2.15 -7.80 12.04
CA PHE A 305 -1.45 -8.99 12.48
C PHE A 305 -1.54 -10.11 11.45
N ASP A 306 -0.58 -11.03 11.53
CA ASP A 306 -0.65 -12.36 10.95
C ASP A 306 -0.08 -13.39 11.92
N GLN A 307 -0.49 -14.65 11.77
CA GLN A 307 0.00 -15.75 12.59
C GLN A 307 -0.16 -17.07 11.86
N TYR A 308 0.93 -17.80 11.64
CA TYR A 308 0.84 -19.19 11.21
C TYR A 308 0.20 -20.05 12.31
N LEU A 309 -0.77 -20.85 11.93
CA LEU A 309 -1.39 -21.89 12.78
C LEU A 309 -0.81 -23.26 12.48
N TYR A 310 -0.46 -23.51 11.24
CA TYR A 310 0.23 -24.68 10.77
C TYR A 310 1.43 -24.26 9.93
N GLU A 311 2.65 -24.58 10.35
CA GLU A 311 3.91 -24.16 9.72
C GLU A 311 4.89 -25.34 9.73
N PRO A 312 4.73 -26.32 8.81
CA PRO A 312 5.61 -27.48 8.74
C PRO A 312 7.03 -27.12 8.30
N LYS A 313 7.19 -26.05 7.57
CA LYS A 313 8.47 -25.43 7.20
C LYS A 313 8.34 -23.92 7.36
N LYS A 314 9.39 -23.28 7.87
CA LYS A 314 9.39 -21.83 8.13
C LYS A 314 8.96 -21.04 6.89
N GLY A 315 7.92 -20.19 7.05
CA GLY A 315 7.32 -19.41 5.97
C GLY A 315 6.45 -20.21 5.00
N GLN A 316 6.12 -21.46 5.30
CA GLN A 316 5.22 -22.30 4.50
C GLN A 316 4.17 -22.96 5.41
N GLY A 317 2.92 -22.82 5.09
CA GLY A 317 1.83 -23.36 5.87
C GLY A 317 0.54 -22.58 5.73
N ILE A 318 -0.30 -22.65 6.76
CA ILE A 318 -1.61 -21.99 6.83
C ILE A 318 -1.65 -21.13 8.08
N GLY A 319 -2.19 -19.94 7.97
CA GLY A 319 -2.37 -19.03 9.09
C GLY A 319 -3.56 -18.10 8.94
N ILE A 320 -3.70 -17.24 9.92
CA ILE A 320 -4.72 -16.20 9.97
C ILE A 320 -4.07 -14.84 9.85
N PHE A 321 -4.85 -13.89 9.38
CA PHE A 321 -4.48 -12.48 9.38
C PHE A 321 -5.67 -11.62 9.76
N GLY A 322 -5.39 -10.41 10.21
CA GLY A 322 -6.44 -9.44 10.48
C GLY A 322 -5.91 -8.02 10.52
N ARG A 323 -6.82 -7.09 10.31
CA ARG A 323 -6.58 -5.65 10.42
C ARG A 323 -7.71 -4.98 11.17
N PHE A 324 -7.36 -4.00 11.98
CA PHE A 324 -8.27 -3.06 12.61
C PHE A 324 -7.80 -1.64 12.28
N GLY A 325 -8.73 -0.74 11.98
CA GLY A 325 -8.46 0.67 11.79
C GLY A 325 -9.55 1.52 12.40
N VAL A 326 -9.19 2.70 12.85
CA VAL A 326 -10.12 3.73 13.32
C VAL A 326 -9.61 5.09 12.85
N SER A 327 -10.53 5.98 12.48
CA SER A 327 -10.23 7.36 12.16
C SER A 327 -11.23 8.31 12.83
N ASP A 328 -11.05 9.62 12.54
CA ASP A 328 -11.91 10.69 13.06
C ASP A 328 -13.38 10.58 12.63
N GLY A 329 -13.71 9.84 11.56
CA GLY A 329 -15.06 9.71 11.03
C GLY A 329 -15.55 10.96 10.25
N ASN A 330 -14.84 12.09 10.34
CA ASN A 330 -15.04 13.30 9.57
C ASN A 330 -13.72 14.12 9.63
N PRO A 331 -13.00 14.31 8.55
CA PRO A 331 -13.40 14.09 7.13
C PRO A 331 -13.24 12.66 6.59
N ASN A 332 -12.61 11.74 7.33
CA ASN A 332 -12.40 10.38 6.85
C ASN A 332 -13.68 9.54 6.96
N PRO A 333 -14.32 9.12 5.84
CA PRO A 333 -15.57 8.35 5.91
C PRO A 333 -15.39 6.94 6.48
N MET A 334 -14.19 6.41 6.59
CA MET A 334 -13.91 5.10 7.17
C MET A 334 -13.71 5.22 8.68
N HIS A 335 -14.81 5.33 9.44
CA HIS A 335 -14.75 5.52 10.87
C HIS A 335 -14.11 4.32 11.59
N HIS A 336 -14.60 3.10 11.33
CA HIS A 336 -13.96 1.87 11.79
C HIS A 336 -13.77 0.88 10.63
N PHE A 337 -12.68 0.18 10.66
CA PHE A 337 -12.37 -0.87 9.71
C PHE A 337 -11.96 -2.16 10.41
N TYR A 338 -12.48 -3.28 9.93
CA TYR A 338 -12.15 -4.62 10.40
C TYR A 338 -11.90 -5.53 9.22
N SER A 339 -10.85 -6.35 9.26
CA SER A 339 -10.72 -7.48 8.35
C SER A 339 -10.15 -8.69 9.07
N LEU A 340 -10.57 -9.86 8.62
CA LEU A 340 -10.10 -11.15 9.12
C LEU A 340 -10.07 -12.15 7.97
N GLY A 341 -9.08 -13.02 7.96
CA GLY A 341 -8.99 -14.06 6.94
C GLY A 341 -8.04 -15.18 7.28
N VAL A 342 -8.03 -16.15 6.39
CA VAL A 342 -7.14 -17.31 6.38
C VAL A 342 -6.32 -17.27 5.10
N GLY A 343 -5.03 -17.53 5.20
CA GLY A 343 -4.14 -17.62 4.05
C GLY A 343 -3.23 -18.83 4.12
N GLY A 344 -2.72 -19.23 2.97
CA GLY A 344 -1.75 -20.31 2.87
C GLY A 344 -0.65 -20.00 1.86
N LYS A 345 0.58 -20.39 2.19
CA LYS A 345 1.77 -20.29 1.33
C LYS A 345 2.48 -21.64 1.29
N GLY A 346 2.61 -22.24 0.11
CA GLY A 346 3.27 -23.55 -0.03
C GLY A 346 2.66 -24.66 0.83
N ALA A 347 1.38 -24.54 1.19
CA ALA A 347 0.70 -25.45 2.10
C ALA A 347 0.22 -26.73 1.44
N ILE A 348 0.15 -26.75 0.10
CA ILE A 348 -0.34 -27.88 -0.66
C ILE A 348 0.85 -28.76 -1.07
N PRO A 349 0.82 -30.06 -0.79
CA PRO A 349 1.88 -30.98 -1.20
C PRO A 349 2.17 -30.92 -2.71
N GLY A 350 3.45 -30.81 -3.08
CA GLY A 350 3.88 -30.67 -4.48
C GLY A 350 3.72 -29.25 -5.07
N ARG A 351 3.17 -28.29 -4.31
CA ARG A 351 2.91 -26.93 -4.76
C ARG A 351 3.55 -25.89 -3.80
N PRO A 352 4.89 -25.86 -3.66
CA PRO A 352 5.56 -25.05 -2.63
C PRO A 352 5.52 -23.53 -2.89
N LEU A 353 5.18 -23.10 -4.12
CA LEU A 353 5.12 -21.69 -4.53
C LEU A 353 3.70 -21.14 -4.61
N ASP A 354 2.70 -22.01 -4.49
CA ASP A 354 1.30 -21.59 -4.55
C ASP A 354 0.88 -20.85 -3.28
N GLN A 355 -0.05 -19.92 -3.45
CA GLN A 355 -0.65 -19.16 -2.36
C GLN A 355 -2.16 -19.13 -2.54
N PHE A 356 -2.88 -19.05 -1.43
CA PHE A 356 -4.32 -18.83 -1.46
C PHE A 356 -4.75 -17.99 -0.26
N GLY A 357 -5.91 -17.39 -0.37
CA GLY A 357 -6.50 -16.66 0.75
C GLY A 357 -8.01 -16.55 0.62
N VAL A 358 -8.64 -16.46 1.78
CA VAL A 358 -10.05 -16.15 1.96
C VAL A 358 -10.14 -15.11 3.04
N GLY A 359 -10.81 -13.99 2.76
CA GLY A 359 -10.93 -12.88 3.70
C GLY A 359 -12.31 -12.25 3.67
N TRP A 360 -12.67 -11.66 4.79
CA TRP A 360 -13.84 -10.82 4.98
C TRP A 360 -13.41 -9.48 5.56
N TYR A 361 -14.08 -8.41 5.14
CA TYR A 361 -13.91 -7.08 5.73
C TYR A 361 -15.24 -6.37 5.97
N TYR A 362 -15.20 -5.43 6.89
CA TYR A 362 -16.31 -4.54 7.23
C TYR A 362 -15.79 -3.13 7.50
N ILE A 363 -16.52 -2.13 7.01
CA ILE A 363 -16.27 -0.71 7.24
C ILE A 363 -17.54 -0.09 7.81
N ASP A 364 -17.43 0.47 9.01
CA ASP A 364 -18.38 1.43 9.55
C ASP A 364 -18.16 2.77 8.83
N VAL A 365 -19.09 3.13 7.97
CA VAL A 365 -18.96 4.28 7.06
C VAL A 365 -19.72 5.48 7.61
N ALA A 366 -18.99 6.56 7.90
CA ALA A 366 -19.58 7.84 8.20
C ALA A 366 -20.25 8.44 6.95
N SER A 367 -21.55 8.57 6.99
CA SER A 367 -22.32 9.16 5.89
C SER A 367 -22.24 10.69 5.89
N PRO A 368 -22.16 11.33 4.72
CA PRO A 368 -22.30 12.78 4.59
C PRO A 368 -23.65 13.26 5.13
N THR A 369 -23.64 14.34 5.91
CA THR A 369 -24.85 14.98 6.43
C THR A 369 -25.08 16.37 5.82
N PHE A 370 -26.36 16.80 5.74
CA PHE A 370 -26.75 18.13 5.27
C PHE A 370 -27.45 18.90 6.40
N THR A 371 -26.77 19.87 6.98
CA THR A 371 -27.14 20.57 8.21
C THR A 371 -28.38 21.46 8.10
N ASP A 372 -28.72 21.90 6.88
CA ASP A 372 -29.85 22.81 6.59
C ASP A 372 -31.06 22.11 5.97
N HIS A 373 -31.08 20.77 6.00
CA HIS A 373 -32.22 20.01 5.50
C HIS A 373 -32.80 19.13 6.61
N SER A 374 -34.13 19.21 6.79
CA SER A 374 -34.85 18.45 7.82
C SER A 374 -34.86 16.93 7.61
N THR A 375 -34.39 16.45 6.46
CA THR A 375 -34.21 15.02 6.16
C THR A 375 -32.75 14.73 5.94
N THR A 376 -32.07 14.19 6.95
CA THR A 376 -30.79 13.51 6.76
C THR A 376 -31.02 12.32 5.84
N ARG A 377 -30.50 12.39 4.61
CA ARG A 377 -30.49 11.23 3.72
C ARG A 377 -29.11 10.61 3.83
N GLU A 378 -29.07 9.39 4.25
CA GLU A 378 -27.85 8.60 4.17
C GLU A 378 -27.60 8.25 2.71
N PHE A 379 -26.47 8.71 2.17
CA PHE A 379 -26.05 8.38 0.79
C PHE A 379 -25.19 7.14 0.78
N LEU A 380 -24.51 6.90 1.89
CA LEU A 380 -23.64 5.76 2.12
C LEU A 380 -24.21 4.90 3.23
N ARG A 381 -23.93 3.62 3.13
CA ARG A 381 -24.17 2.62 4.17
C ARG A 381 -22.85 1.94 4.50
N ASP A 382 -22.84 1.15 5.58
CA ASP A 382 -21.70 0.31 5.90
C ASP A 382 -21.39 -0.65 4.77
N GLU A 383 -20.08 -0.73 4.46
CA GLU A 383 -19.55 -1.62 3.44
C GLU A 383 -19.05 -2.91 4.06
N GLN A 384 -19.29 -4.02 3.38
CA GLN A 384 -18.63 -5.27 3.70
C GLN A 384 -18.37 -6.07 2.44
N GLY A 385 -17.31 -6.85 2.47
CA GLY A 385 -16.94 -7.68 1.34
C GLY A 385 -16.23 -8.95 1.75
N PHE A 386 -16.27 -9.89 0.84
CA PHE A 386 -15.64 -11.18 0.92
C PHE A 386 -14.81 -11.39 -0.36
N GLU A 387 -13.62 -11.94 -0.22
CA GLU A 387 -12.76 -12.31 -1.34
C GLU A 387 -12.13 -13.66 -1.11
N ALA A 388 -12.01 -14.45 -2.18
CA ALA A 388 -11.25 -15.68 -2.22
C ALA A 388 -10.42 -15.73 -3.50
N TYR A 389 -9.14 -16.05 -3.36
CA TYR A 389 -8.22 -16.23 -4.49
C TYR A 389 -7.37 -17.49 -4.34
N TYR A 390 -6.90 -17.99 -5.47
CA TYR A 390 -5.86 -19.01 -5.53
C TYR A 390 -4.78 -18.62 -6.55
N ASN A 391 -3.55 -18.48 -6.10
CA ASN A 391 -2.41 -18.09 -6.92
C ASN A 391 -1.63 -19.35 -7.33
N PHE A 392 -1.83 -19.79 -8.59
CA PHE A 392 -1.11 -20.89 -9.19
C PHE A 392 0.26 -20.41 -9.69
N ALA A 393 1.35 -20.86 -9.09
CA ALA A 393 2.68 -20.72 -9.65
C ALA A 393 2.88 -21.74 -10.77
N ILE A 394 2.76 -21.31 -12.01
CA ILE A 394 3.05 -22.15 -13.20
C ILE A 394 4.55 -22.36 -13.30
N THR A 395 5.31 -21.30 -13.09
CA THR A 395 6.76 -21.27 -12.85
C THR A 395 7.05 -20.28 -11.73
N PRO A 396 8.26 -20.18 -11.19
CA PRO A 396 8.57 -19.13 -10.22
C PRO A 396 8.34 -17.71 -10.73
N TRP A 397 8.49 -17.47 -12.03
CA TRP A 397 8.32 -16.17 -12.70
C TRP A 397 6.93 -15.95 -13.35
N MET A 398 6.05 -16.98 -13.39
CA MET A 398 4.71 -16.87 -13.99
C MET A 398 3.64 -17.41 -13.05
N LYS A 399 2.72 -16.56 -12.66
CA LYS A 399 1.63 -16.88 -11.75
C LYS A 399 0.27 -16.52 -12.36
N LEU A 400 -0.70 -17.41 -12.20
CA LEU A 400 -2.08 -17.22 -12.64
C LEU A 400 -3.00 -17.27 -11.41
N THR A 401 -3.85 -16.26 -11.25
CA THR A 401 -4.70 -16.13 -10.05
C THR A 401 -6.15 -15.89 -10.43
N PRO A 402 -7.02 -16.91 -10.38
CA PRO A 402 -8.47 -16.70 -10.32
C PRO A 402 -8.86 -16.08 -8.97
N ASP A 403 -9.89 -15.25 -9.02
CA ASP A 403 -10.41 -14.46 -7.91
C ASP A 403 -11.93 -14.36 -7.97
N VAL A 404 -12.57 -14.37 -6.82
CA VAL A 404 -13.98 -14.07 -6.64
C VAL A 404 -14.19 -13.16 -5.46
N GLN A 405 -15.01 -12.10 -5.67
CA GLN A 405 -15.38 -11.17 -4.62
C GLN A 405 -16.91 -11.01 -4.57
N VAL A 406 -17.43 -10.83 -3.36
CA VAL A 406 -18.83 -10.46 -3.12
C VAL A 406 -18.82 -9.26 -2.22
N VAL A 407 -19.30 -8.11 -2.70
CA VAL A 407 -19.20 -6.83 -2.00
C VAL A 407 -20.57 -6.18 -1.88
N ARG A 408 -21.02 -5.92 -0.64
CA ARG A 408 -22.13 -5.01 -0.37
C ARG A 408 -21.53 -3.60 -0.31
N PRO A 409 -21.71 -2.77 -1.37
CA PRO A 409 -20.96 -1.54 -1.51
C PRO A 409 -21.47 -0.44 -0.56
N ALA A 410 -20.57 0.50 -0.24
CA ALA A 410 -20.91 1.66 0.58
C ALA A 410 -21.94 2.58 -0.11
N GLN A 411 -21.86 2.73 -1.42
CA GLN A 411 -22.87 3.51 -2.13
C GLN A 411 -24.23 2.79 -2.09
N GLU A 412 -25.18 3.35 -1.34
CA GLU A 412 -26.50 2.74 -1.19
C GLU A 412 -27.41 3.04 -2.37
N ASN A 413 -27.40 4.27 -2.85
CA ASN A 413 -28.31 4.73 -3.88
C ASN A 413 -27.59 5.47 -5.02
N ARG A 414 -28.08 5.32 -6.23
CA ARG A 414 -27.81 6.23 -7.33
C ARG A 414 -28.80 7.37 -7.26
N VAL A 415 -28.30 8.60 -7.24
CA VAL A 415 -29.10 9.81 -7.18
C VAL A 415 -28.97 10.61 -8.47
N ASP A 416 -30.07 11.19 -8.93
CA ASP A 416 -30.09 12.14 -10.03
C ASP A 416 -30.37 13.54 -9.46
N ILE A 417 -29.46 14.45 -9.70
CA ILE A 417 -29.55 15.87 -9.30
C ILE A 417 -29.93 16.77 -10.47
N SER A 418 -30.06 16.24 -11.67
CA SER A 418 -30.34 17.04 -12.88
C SER A 418 -31.70 17.74 -12.86
N ALA A 419 -32.67 17.18 -12.11
CA ALA A 419 -34.02 17.73 -11.93
C ALA A 419 -34.11 18.77 -10.78
N GLY A 420 -32.99 19.11 -10.13
CA GLY A 420 -32.96 20.00 -8.98
C GLY A 420 -32.97 19.24 -7.63
N LEU A 421 -33.30 19.95 -6.55
CA LEU A 421 -33.33 19.38 -5.21
C LEU A 421 -34.76 19.26 -4.66
N PRO A 422 -35.02 18.21 -3.88
CA PRO A 422 -34.15 17.18 -3.37
C PRO A 422 -33.71 16.16 -4.47
N PRO A 423 -32.52 15.54 -4.34
CA PRO A 423 -32.06 14.52 -5.28
C PRO A 423 -33.07 13.39 -5.39
N VAL A 424 -33.31 12.90 -6.62
CA VAL A 424 -34.20 11.76 -6.86
C VAL A 424 -33.41 10.47 -6.82
N ILE A 425 -33.82 9.50 -5.98
CA ILE A 425 -33.23 8.15 -6.00
C ILE A 425 -33.70 7.45 -7.27
N VAL A 426 -32.74 7.12 -8.12
CA VAL A 426 -32.99 6.47 -9.41
C VAL A 426 -32.94 4.94 -9.27
N LYS A 427 -32.00 4.44 -8.46
CA LYS A 427 -31.77 3.01 -8.30
C LYS A 427 -30.99 2.73 -7.01
N THR A 428 -31.37 1.70 -6.27
CA THR A 428 -30.55 1.12 -5.20
C THR A 428 -29.40 0.33 -5.79
N VAL A 429 -28.23 0.41 -5.17
CA VAL A 429 -27.04 -0.34 -5.56
C VAL A 429 -27.00 -1.66 -4.80
N ASP A 430 -27.19 -2.75 -5.53
CA ASP A 430 -27.23 -4.10 -4.95
C ASP A 430 -25.81 -4.64 -4.66
N THR A 431 -25.73 -5.73 -3.90
CA THR A 431 -24.49 -6.47 -3.65
C THR A 431 -23.87 -6.90 -4.97
N ALA A 432 -22.63 -6.50 -5.19
CA ALA A 432 -21.85 -6.81 -6.39
C ALA A 432 -21.17 -8.18 -6.26
N THR A 433 -21.18 -8.95 -7.35
CA THR A 433 -20.37 -10.16 -7.50
C THR A 433 -19.33 -9.93 -8.58
N ILE A 434 -18.07 -10.15 -8.24
CA ILE A 434 -16.94 -9.87 -9.10
C ILE A 434 -16.16 -11.16 -9.36
N LEU A 435 -15.79 -11.38 -10.63
CA LEU A 435 -14.88 -12.45 -11.03
C LEU A 435 -13.63 -11.84 -11.64
N GLY A 436 -12.47 -12.39 -11.28
CA GLY A 436 -11.18 -11.90 -11.76
C GLY A 436 -10.24 -13.02 -12.18
N LEU A 437 -9.36 -12.68 -13.12
CA LEU A 437 -8.22 -13.50 -13.50
C LEU A 437 -7.00 -12.59 -13.67
N ARG A 438 -5.95 -12.86 -12.89
CA ARG A 438 -4.70 -12.13 -12.94
C ARG A 438 -3.58 -13.02 -13.46
N LEU A 439 -2.80 -12.52 -14.41
CA LEU A 439 -1.53 -13.07 -14.85
C LEU A 439 -0.40 -12.14 -14.40
N GLN A 440 0.55 -12.67 -13.65
CA GLN A 440 1.76 -11.95 -13.24
C GLN A 440 2.99 -12.60 -13.88
N LEU A 441 3.86 -11.76 -14.46
CA LEU A 441 5.15 -12.15 -15.04
C LEU A 441 6.26 -11.36 -14.33
N THR A 442 7.31 -12.06 -13.89
CA THR A 442 8.53 -11.48 -13.30
C THR A 442 9.68 -11.67 -14.27
N PHE A 443 10.33 -10.57 -14.68
CA PHE A 443 11.41 -10.55 -15.68
C PHE A 443 12.79 -10.50 -15.07
#